data_dbfb0dd7d587fcad500c90ab66d8df1d
#
_entry.id   dbfb0dd7d587fcad500c90ab66d8df1d
#
_cell.length_a   1.000
_cell.length_b   1.000
_cell.length_c   1.000
_cell.angle_alpha   90.00
_cell.angle_beta   90.00
_cell.angle_gamma   90.00
#
_symmetry.space_group_name_H-M   'P 1'
#
loop_
_entity.id
_entity.type
_entity.pdbx_description
1 polymer ?
#
loop_
_entity_poly.entity_id
_entity_poly.type
_entity_poly.pdbx_seq_one_letter_code
_entity_poly.pdbx_strand_id
1 'polypeptide(L)'
;MDPMDFSDLRAAFVNCTLKRSPGVSHTAGLMDVSAAIMRAHGVAIDEIRAVDHDIAPGVYPDMTEHGWDVDDWPPLAERILAADILVVGTPIWLGDKSSVCTRLVERLYSMSGQLNNAGQYLYYGRVGGVVVTGNEDGVKHVAMNVLYSLQHLGYTIPPQADAGWIGEAGPGPSY
;
A
#
# COMPACT_ATOMS: atom_id res chain seq x y z
N MET A 1 -27.33 -10.53 14.70
CA MET A 1 -26.00 -10.03 15.09
C MET A 1 -25.94 -8.63 14.54
N ASP A 2 -25.85 -7.60 15.37
CA ASP A 2 -25.65 -6.25 14.87
C ASP A 2 -24.41 -6.23 13.96
N PRO A 3 -24.44 -5.55 12.81
CA PRO A 3 -23.25 -5.43 11.98
C PRO A 3 -22.14 -4.81 12.83
N MET A 4 -20.95 -5.43 12.82
CA MET A 4 -19.79 -4.83 13.48
C MET A 4 -19.56 -3.46 12.87
N ASP A 5 -19.56 -2.42 13.69
CA ASP A 5 -19.32 -1.04 13.30
C ASP A 5 -17.81 -0.73 13.55
N PHE A 6 -17.12 -0.27 12.51
CA PHE A 6 -15.71 0.15 12.53
C PHE A 6 -15.57 1.60 12.07
N SER A 7 -16.57 2.43 12.37
CA SER A 7 -16.58 3.85 11.96
C SER A 7 -15.50 4.70 12.62
N ASP A 8 -14.83 4.19 13.64
CA ASP A 8 -13.67 4.79 14.30
C ASP A 8 -12.35 4.49 13.58
N LEU A 9 -12.35 3.56 12.60
CA LEU A 9 -11.15 3.17 11.87
C LEU A 9 -11.02 3.90 10.52
N ARG A 10 -9.77 4.07 10.10
CA ARG A 10 -9.36 4.59 8.80
C ARG A 10 -8.45 3.61 8.09
N ALA A 11 -8.61 3.46 6.78
CA ALA A 11 -7.71 2.68 5.95
C ALA A 11 -7.14 3.53 4.81
N ALA A 12 -5.83 3.49 4.63
CA ALA A 12 -5.13 4.02 3.46
C ALA A 12 -4.94 2.89 2.45
N PHE A 13 -5.43 3.08 1.23
CA PHE A 13 -5.25 2.18 0.10
C PHE A 13 -4.26 2.80 -0.87
N VAL A 14 -3.05 2.25 -0.95
CA VAL A 14 -1.98 2.78 -1.82
C VAL A 14 -1.83 1.90 -3.05
N ASN A 15 -2.30 2.41 -4.19
CA ASN A 15 -2.22 1.74 -5.49
C ASN A 15 -0.87 2.03 -6.17
N CYS A 16 -0.07 0.98 -6.35
CA CYS A 16 1.25 1.02 -6.97
C CYS A 16 1.24 0.61 -8.45
N THR A 17 0.14 0.88 -9.17
CA THR A 17 0.09 0.75 -10.63
C THR A 17 1.14 1.65 -11.30
N LEU A 18 1.57 1.28 -12.52
CA LEU A 18 2.49 2.11 -13.32
C LEU A 18 1.78 3.16 -14.18
N LYS A 19 0.44 3.16 -14.20
CA LYS A 19 -0.38 4.06 -15.02
C LYS A 19 -0.88 5.23 -14.17
N ARG A 20 -0.56 6.46 -14.58
CA ARG A 20 -1.14 7.67 -13.97
C ARG A 20 -2.64 7.77 -14.22
N SER A 21 -3.33 8.48 -13.35
CA SER A 21 -4.75 8.84 -13.53
C SER A 21 -4.94 9.70 -14.80
N PRO A 22 -6.05 9.51 -15.53
CA PRO A 22 -7.19 8.65 -15.27
C PRO A 22 -7.05 7.24 -15.88
N GLY A 23 -5.86 6.78 -16.21
CA GLY A 23 -5.62 5.47 -16.81
C GLY A 23 -6.21 4.33 -15.98
N VAL A 24 -6.83 3.35 -16.64
CA VAL A 24 -7.43 2.18 -15.97
C VAL A 24 -6.36 1.39 -15.23
N SER A 25 -6.61 1.08 -13.95
CA SER A 25 -5.78 0.21 -13.12
C SER A 25 -6.58 -1.00 -12.68
N HIS A 26 -6.16 -2.18 -13.14
CA HIS A 26 -6.77 -3.44 -12.70
C HIS A 26 -6.51 -3.72 -11.22
N THR A 27 -5.37 -3.29 -10.72
CA THR A 27 -5.06 -3.33 -9.28
C THR A 27 -6.07 -2.51 -8.48
N ALA A 28 -6.44 -1.30 -8.95
CA ALA A 28 -7.50 -0.52 -8.32
C ALA A 28 -8.82 -1.30 -8.27
N GLY A 29 -9.24 -1.93 -9.38
CA GLY A 29 -10.48 -2.70 -9.42
C GLY A 29 -10.54 -3.79 -8.34
N LEU A 30 -9.45 -4.52 -8.10
CA LEU A 30 -9.42 -5.52 -7.02
C LEU A 30 -9.36 -4.86 -5.62
N MET A 31 -8.63 -3.75 -5.47
CA MET A 31 -8.60 -2.97 -4.23
C MET A 31 -9.99 -2.43 -3.88
N ASP A 32 -10.76 -1.99 -4.88
CA ASP A 32 -12.12 -1.43 -4.70
C ASP A 32 -13.07 -2.45 -4.05
N VAL A 33 -12.89 -3.74 -4.31
CA VAL A 33 -13.67 -4.80 -3.64
C VAL A 33 -13.41 -4.79 -2.13
N SER A 34 -12.16 -4.75 -1.71
CA SER A 34 -11.78 -4.69 -0.30
C SER A 34 -12.23 -3.37 0.34
N ALA A 35 -12.05 -2.25 -0.37
CA ALA A 35 -12.47 -0.93 0.09
C ALA A 35 -14.00 -0.85 0.27
N ALA A 36 -14.77 -1.43 -0.66
CA ALA A 36 -16.24 -1.48 -0.57
C ALA A 36 -16.71 -2.28 0.66
N ILE A 37 -16.07 -3.41 0.95
CA ILE A 37 -16.36 -4.22 2.16
C ILE A 37 -16.07 -3.39 3.42
N MET A 38 -14.92 -2.73 3.50
CA MET A 38 -14.56 -1.89 4.65
C MET A 38 -15.53 -0.71 4.82
N ARG A 39 -15.89 -0.02 3.73
CA ARG A 39 -16.89 1.07 3.76
C ARG A 39 -18.25 0.59 4.24
N ALA A 40 -18.68 -0.61 3.85
CA ALA A 40 -19.95 -1.18 4.31
C ALA A 40 -19.96 -1.45 5.82
N HIS A 41 -18.81 -1.53 6.46
CA HIS A 41 -18.64 -1.65 7.91
C HIS A 41 -18.21 -0.34 8.60
N GLY A 42 -18.34 0.80 7.92
CA GLY A 42 -18.09 2.12 8.49
C GLY A 42 -16.66 2.66 8.37
N VAL A 43 -15.68 1.85 7.92
CA VAL A 43 -14.28 2.30 7.81
C VAL A 43 -14.14 3.46 6.83
N ALA A 44 -13.49 4.54 7.24
CA ALA A 44 -13.14 5.66 6.36
C ALA A 44 -11.96 5.26 5.45
N ILE A 45 -12.11 5.44 4.13
CA ILE A 45 -11.12 5.02 3.14
C ILE A 45 -10.44 6.24 2.52
N ASP A 46 -9.11 6.26 2.56
CA ASP A 46 -8.26 7.19 1.81
C ASP A 46 -7.54 6.43 0.69
N GLU A 47 -7.79 6.83 -0.56
CA GLU A 47 -7.20 6.19 -1.75
C GLU A 47 -6.08 7.05 -2.30
N ILE A 48 -4.91 6.43 -2.49
CA ILE A 48 -3.69 7.06 -3.01
C ILE A 48 -3.23 6.28 -4.23
N ARG A 49 -3.06 6.93 -5.36
CA ARG A 49 -2.35 6.36 -6.52
C ARG A 49 -0.93 6.89 -6.52
N ALA A 50 0.02 6.07 -6.07
CA ALA A 50 1.39 6.52 -5.80
C ALA A 50 2.10 7.15 -7.03
N VAL A 51 1.83 6.63 -8.24
CA VAL A 51 2.45 7.13 -9.48
C VAL A 51 1.96 8.53 -9.90
N ASP A 52 0.88 9.04 -9.31
CA ASP A 52 0.37 10.40 -9.58
C ASP A 52 1.19 11.47 -8.84
N HIS A 53 2.06 11.06 -7.93
CA HIS A 53 2.91 11.92 -7.10
C HIS A 53 4.38 11.77 -7.48
N ASP A 54 5.13 12.85 -7.39
CA ASP A 54 6.57 12.86 -7.66
C ASP A 54 7.33 12.46 -6.40
N ILE A 55 7.26 11.16 -6.07
CA ILE A 55 7.93 10.57 -4.90
C ILE A 55 9.40 10.31 -5.25
N ALA A 56 10.32 11.04 -4.66
CA ALA A 56 11.74 10.81 -4.82
C ALA A 56 12.18 9.44 -4.26
N PRO A 57 13.06 8.69 -4.92
CA PRO A 57 13.67 7.51 -4.32
C PRO A 57 14.59 7.91 -3.17
N GLY A 58 14.65 7.09 -2.12
CA GLY A 58 15.54 7.34 -1.00
C GLY A 58 14.98 6.86 0.33
N VAL A 59 15.80 7.00 1.36
CA VAL A 59 15.56 6.46 2.70
C VAL A 59 15.53 7.53 3.80
N TYR A 60 15.45 8.79 3.42
CA TYR A 60 15.25 9.89 4.38
C TYR A 60 13.80 10.41 4.30
N PRO A 61 13.27 10.99 5.38
CA PRO A 61 11.89 11.50 5.41
C PRO A 61 11.56 12.52 4.33
N ASP A 62 12.50 13.42 4.04
CA ASP A 62 12.41 14.42 2.97
C ASP A 62 13.68 14.36 2.11
N MET A 63 13.53 13.95 0.85
CA MET A 63 14.65 13.84 -0.07
C MET A 63 15.06 15.17 -0.70
N THR A 64 14.27 16.24 -0.53
CA THR A 64 14.69 17.58 -0.98
C THR A 64 15.91 18.08 -0.20
N GLU A 65 16.06 17.63 1.04
CA GLU A 65 17.26 17.89 1.84
C GLU A 65 18.49 17.08 1.40
N HIS A 66 18.31 16.16 0.45
CA HIS A 66 19.32 15.21 -0.04
C HIS A 66 19.52 15.28 -1.57
N GLY A 67 19.30 16.46 -2.16
CA GLY A 67 19.66 16.75 -3.55
C GLY A 67 18.56 16.47 -4.58
N TRP A 68 17.33 16.28 -4.16
CA TRP A 68 16.16 16.20 -5.03
C TRP A 68 15.42 17.54 -5.04
N ASP A 69 14.95 17.97 -6.22
CA ASP A 69 14.23 19.25 -6.36
C ASP A 69 12.78 19.15 -5.84
N VAL A 70 12.17 17.96 -5.92
CA VAL A 70 10.78 17.68 -5.52
C VAL A 70 10.69 16.34 -4.81
N ASP A 71 9.90 16.29 -3.75
CA ASP A 71 9.52 15.06 -3.07
C ASP A 71 8.12 15.19 -2.46
N ASP A 72 7.13 14.52 -3.06
CA ASP A 72 5.75 14.51 -2.57
C ASP A 72 5.55 13.52 -1.41
N TRP A 73 6.61 12.86 -0.95
CA TRP A 73 6.49 11.86 0.10
C TRP A 73 6.05 12.41 1.46
N PRO A 74 6.58 13.53 1.99
CA PRO A 74 6.21 13.99 3.33
C PRO A 74 4.69 14.11 3.53
N PRO A 75 3.91 14.81 2.68
CA PRO A 75 2.46 14.87 2.84
C PRO A 75 1.75 13.52 2.62
N LEU A 76 2.31 12.62 1.79
CA LEU A 76 1.76 11.28 1.62
C LEU A 76 1.99 10.40 2.85
N ALA A 77 3.17 10.51 3.48
CA ALA A 77 3.48 9.81 4.73
C ALA A 77 2.50 10.21 5.84
N GLU A 78 2.16 11.50 5.95
CA GLU A 78 1.16 11.98 6.91
C GLU A 78 -0.21 11.33 6.68
N ARG A 79 -0.67 11.23 5.43
CA ARG A 79 -1.93 10.55 5.07
C ARG A 79 -1.90 9.07 5.46
N ILE A 80 -0.80 8.36 5.16
CA ILE A 80 -0.63 6.95 5.52
C ILE A 80 -0.61 6.77 7.04
N LEU A 81 0.10 7.65 7.75
CA LEU A 81 0.20 7.62 9.21
C LEU A 81 -1.10 8.04 9.92
N ALA A 82 -2.01 8.72 9.25
CA ALA A 82 -3.34 9.03 9.78
C ALA A 82 -4.30 7.82 9.73
N ALA A 83 -3.91 6.73 9.08
CA ALA A 83 -4.72 5.52 8.95
C ALA A 83 -4.29 4.43 9.96
N ASP A 84 -5.26 3.65 10.41
CA ASP A 84 -5.06 2.48 11.28
C ASP A 84 -4.69 1.24 10.46
N ILE A 85 -5.10 1.22 9.18
CA ILE A 85 -4.92 0.11 8.26
C ILE A 85 -4.22 0.64 6.99
N LEU A 86 -3.16 -0.04 6.57
CA LEU A 86 -2.51 0.19 5.28
C LEU A 86 -2.74 -1.01 4.36
N VAL A 87 -3.36 -0.78 3.21
CA VAL A 87 -3.48 -1.78 2.14
C VAL A 87 -2.64 -1.35 0.94
N VAL A 88 -1.63 -2.13 0.62
CA VAL A 88 -0.76 -1.90 -0.54
C VAL A 88 -1.30 -2.70 -1.73
N GLY A 89 -1.62 -2.03 -2.82
CA GLY A 89 -2.01 -2.68 -4.07
C GLY A 89 -0.88 -2.64 -5.09
N THR A 90 -0.49 -3.77 -5.67
CA THR A 90 0.57 -3.80 -6.68
C THR A 90 0.27 -4.78 -7.82
N PRO A 91 0.58 -4.40 -9.08
CA PRO A 91 0.64 -5.38 -10.16
C PRO A 91 1.92 -6.23 -10.03
N ILE A 92 1.89 -7.43 -10.64
CA ILE A 92 3.07 -8.28 -10.85
C ILE A 92 3.76 -7.87 -12.15
N TRP A 93 5.09 -7.74 -12.07
CA TRP A 93 5.97 -7.59 -13.22
C TRP A 93 7.16 -8.51 -13.07
N LEU A 94 7.34 -9.45 -14.01
CA LEU A 94 8.41 -10.45 -13.97
C LEU A 94 8.44 -11.24 -12.63
N GLY A 95 7.27 -11.63 -12.13
CA GLY A 95 7.13 -12.39 -10.90
C GLY A 95 7.31 -11.58 -9.60
N ASP A 96 7.55 -10.26 -9.68
CA ASP A 96 7.76 -9.40 -8.51
C ASP A 96 6.81 -8.19 -8.54
N LYS A 97 6.78 -7.43 -7.43
CA LYS A 97 6.03 -6.17 -7.30
C LYS A 97 6.52 -5.10 -8.27
N SER A 98 5.69 -4.12 -8.56
CA SER A 98 6.07 -2.98 -9.40
C SER A 98 7.20 -2.14 -8.77
N SER A 99 7.94 -1.41 -9.59
CA SER A 99 8.94 -0.43 -9.14
C SER A 99 8.33 0.67 -8.26
N VAL A 100 7.06 1.04 -8.53
CA VAL A 100 6.32 2.00 -7.69
C VAL A 100 6.07 1.42 -6.30
N CYS A 101 5.75 0.12 -6.18
CA CYS A 101 5.60 -0.55 -4.89
C CYS A 101 6.95 -0.65 -4.15
N THR A 102 8.04 -0.93 -4.88
CA THR A 102 9.38 -0.93 -4.30
C THR A 102 9.72 0.44 -3.72
N ARG A 103 9.46 1.52 -4.48
CA ARG A 103 9.65 2.89 -4.01
C ARG A 103 8.79 3.20 -2.78
N LEU A 104 7.52 2.81 -2.78
CA LEU A 104 6.66 2.97 -1.60
C LEU A 104 7.29 2.32 -0.36
N VAL A 105 7.77 1.08 -0.47
CA VAL A 105 8.40 0.35 0.65
C VAL A 105 9.66 1.07 1.15
N GLU A 106 10.51 1.56 0.24
CA GLU A 106 11.70 2.36 0.60
C GLU A 106 11.30 3.65 1.34
N ARG A 107 10.26 4.31 0.88
CA ARG A 107 9.79 5.55 1.53
C ARG A 107 9.10 5.29 2.86
N LEU A 108 8.38 4.19 3.02
CA LEU A 108 7.90 3.76 4.33
C LEU A 108 9.07 3.48 5.28
N TYR A 109 10.15 2.85 4.80
CA TYR A 109 11.34 2.61 5.61
C TYR A 109 12.00 3.93 6.07
N SER A 110 11.95 4.99 5.28
CA SER A 110 12.50 6.29 5.66
C SER A 110 11.92 6.87 6.96
N MET A 111 10.72 6.45 7.34
CA MET A 111 10.02 6.88 8.55
C MET A 111 10.23 5.92 9.73
N SER A 112 10.83 4.75 9.52
CA SER A 112 10.88 3.65 10.49
C SER A 112 11.68 3.94 11.77
N GLY A 113 12.61 4.91 11.72
CA GLY A 113 13.38 5.35 12.89
C GLY A 113 12.68 6.38 13.77
N GLN A 114 11.51 6.88 13.35
CA GLN A 114 10.78 7.89 14.08
C GLN A 114 9.87 7.30 15.16
N LEU A 115 9.69 8.03 16.24
CA LEU A 115 8.87 7.64 17.38
C LEU A 115 7.65 8.55 17.52
N ASN A 116 6.55 7.98 18.00
CA ASN A 116 5.39 8.74 18.45
C ASN A 116 5.60 9.34 19.86
N ASN A 117 4.63 10.11 20.34
CA ASN A 117 4.70 10.75 21.66
C ASN A 117 4.78 9.73 22.83
N ALA A 118 4.44 8.47 22.61
CA ALA A 118 4.56 7.39 23.59
C ALA A 118 5.93 6.67 23.53
N GLY A 119 6.86 7.11 22.67
CA GLY A 119 8.16 6.48 22.47
C GLY A 119 8.13 5.17 21.68
N GLN A 120 7.04 4.91 20.95
CA GLN A 120 6.90 3.73 20.09
C GLN A 120 7.19 4.11 18.64
N TYR A 121 7.65 3.18 17.82
CA TYR A 121 7.80 3.40 16.38
C TYR A 121 6.48 3.80 15.72
N LEU A 122 6.54 4.69 14.72
CA LEU A 122 5.36 5.32 14.11
C LEU A 122 4.31 4.33 13.60
N TYR A 123 4.74 3.18 13.10
CA TYR A 123 3.82 2.16 12.55
C TYR A 123 3.24 1.20 13.60
N TYR A 124 3.72 1.26 14.85
CA TYR A 124 3.22 0.41 15.91
C TYR A 124 1.73 0.61 16.16
N GLY A 125 0.99 -0.50 16.32
CA GLY A 125 -0.46 -0.47 16.53
C GLY A 125 -1.29 -0.41 15.24
N ARG A 126 -0.66 -0.32 14.07
CA ARG A 126 -1.34 -0.34 12.76
C ARG A 126 -1.34 -1.74 12.14
N VAL A 127 -2.28 -1.95 11.22
CA VAL A 127 -2.46 -3.23 10.51
C VAL A 127 -2.06 -3.08 9.05
N GLY A 128 -1.38 -4.08 8.51
CA GLY A 128 -0.94 -4.10 7.11
C GLY A 128 -1.55 -5.22 6.30
N GLY A 129 -1.87 -4.95 5.03
CA GLY A 129 -2.37 -5.93 4.08
C GLY A 129 -1.89 -5.62 2.65
N VAL A 130 -2.07 -6.57 1.74
CA VAL A 130 -1.66 -6.42 0.35
C VAL A 130 -2.68 -7.00 -0.63
N VAL A 131 -2.84 -6.31 -1.76
CA VAL A 131 -3.66 -6.76 -2.90
C VAL A 131 -2.77 -6.87 -4.13
N VAL A 132 -2.77 -8.02 -4.81
CA VAL A 132 -1.86 -8.30 -5.92
C VAL A 132 -2.64 -8.71 -7.16
N THR A 133 -2.33 -8.11 -8.31
CA THR A 133 -2.93 -8.48 -9.60
C THR A 133 -1.86 -8.75 -10.65
N GLY A 134 -2.10 -9.71 -11.52
CA GLY A 134 -1.19 -10.00 -12.65
C GLY A 134 -1.71 -11.07 -13.57
N ASN A 135 -0.99 -11.27 -14.66
CA ASN A 135 -1.21 -12.33 -15.65
C ASN A 135 -0.04 -13.33 -15.66
N GLU A 136 0.79 -13.28 -14.64
CA GLU A 136 1.95 -14.16 -14.44
C GLU A 136 1.91 -14.74 -13.05
N ASP A 137 2.59 -15.85 -12.83
CA ASP A 137 2.78 -16.39 -11.48
C ASP A 137 3.55 -15.41 -10.59
N GLY A 138 3.32 -15.50 -9.28
CA GLY A 138 4.08 -14.70 -8.30
C GLY A 138 3.23 -13.99 -7.24
N VAL A 139 1.90 -14.16 -7.22
CA VAL A 139 1.04 -13.53 -6.18
C VAL A 139 1.59 -13.77 -4.78
N LYS A 140 1.87 -15.02 -4.43
CA LYS A 140 2.34 -15.36 -3.08
C LYS A 140 3.75 -14.86 -2.81
N HIS A 141 4.64 -14.85 -3.82
CA HIS A 141 5.97 -14.26 -3.71
C HIS A 141 5.88 -12.76 -3.42
N VAL A 142 5.11 -12.03 -4.20
CA VAL A 142 4.90 -10.58 -4.03
C VAL A 142 4.24 -10.29 -2.68
N ALA A 143 3.17 -11.01 -2.34
CA ALA A 143 2.47 -10.83 -1.08
C ALA A 143 3.40 -11.05 0.13
N MET A 144 4.14 -12.14 0.15
CA MET A 144 5.10 -12.44 1.20
C MET A 144 6.16 -11.34 1.35
N ASN A 145 6.69 -10.83 0.24
CA ASN A 145 7.71 -9.78 0.27
C ASN A 145 7.15 -8.46 0.83
N VAL A 146 5.96 -8.03 0.39
CA VAL A 146 5.32 -6.80 0.88
C VAL A 146 4.91 -6.94 2.34
N LEU A 147 4.26 -8.05 2.72
CA LEU A 147 3.82 -8.28 4.09
C LEU A 147 5.00 -8.38 5.06
N TYR A 148 6.11 -9.03 4.65
CA TYR A 148 7.34 -9.06 5.45
C TYR A 148 7.90 -7.65 5.65
N SER A 149 7.94 -6.83 4.60
CA SER A 149 8.40 -5.45 4.70
C SER A 149 7.54 -4.64 5.68
N LEU A 150 6.22 -4.74 5.59
CA LEU A 150 5.29 -4.05 6.51
C LEU A 150 5.48 -4.54 7.95
N GLN A 151 5.61 -5.84 8.16
CA GLN A 151 5.84 -6.42 9.49
C GLN A 151 7.17 -5.96 10.07
N HIS A 152 8.24 -5.90 9.26
CA HIS A 152 9.54 -5.39 9.68
C HIS A 152 9.48 -3.92 10.11
N LEU A 153 8.63 -3.12 9.46
CA LEU A 153 8.43 -1.71 9.78
C LEU A 153 7.60 -1.49 11.07
N GLY A 154 6.90 -2.51 11.55
CA GLY A 154 6.11 -2.43 12.78
C GLY A 154 4.60 -2.60 12.62
N TYR A 155 4.11 -2.84 11.41
CA TYR A 155 2.70 -3.19 11.19
C TYR A 155 2.39 -4.58 11.73
N THR A 156 1.22 -4.75 12.32
CA THR A 156 0.65 -6.06 12.59
C THR A 156 0.09 -6.66 11.31
N ILE A 157 0.47 -7.89 11.00
CA ILE A 157 -0.05 -8.63 9.85
C ILE A 157 -1.07 -9.65 10.36
N PRO A 158 -2.37 -9.44 10.11
CA PRO A 158 -3.40 -10.39 10.53
C PRO A 158 -3.39 -11.64 9.64
N PRO A 159 -4.04 -12.74 10.08
CA PRO A 159 -4.28 -13.88 9.21
C PRO A 159 -4.96 -13.47 7.90
N GLN A 160 -4.54 -14.06 6.78
CA GLN A 160 -5.09 -13.80 5.43
C GLN A 160 -5.03 -12.31 5.03
N ALA A 161 -3.93 -11.63 5.35
CA ALA A 161 -3.69 -10.24 5.01
C ALA A 161 -3.37 -10.00 3.52
N ASP A 162 -3.43 -11.03 2.70
CA ASP A 162 -3.24 -10.94 1.25
C ASP A 162 -4.48 -11.36 0.47
N ALA A 163 -4.74 -10.62 -0.61
CA ALA A 163 -5.67 -11.01 -1.66
C ALA A 163 -4.97 -10.88 -3.01
N GLY A 164 -5.27 -11.78 -3.92
CA GLY A 164 -4.65 -11.71 -5.24
C GLY A 164 -5.47 -12.37 -6.33
N TRP A 165 -5.32 -11.84 -7.54
CA TRP A 165 -5.88 -12.38 -8.75
C TRP A 165 -4.79 -12.56 -9.80
N ILE A 166 -4.78 -13.73 -10.44
CA ILE A 166 -3.92 -14.03 -11.58
C ILE A 166 -4.80 -14.40 -12.77
N GLY A 167 -4.65 -13.65 -13.86
CA GLY A 167 -5.18 -14.01 -15.15
C GLY A 167 -4.30 -15.01 -15.89
N GLU A 168 -4.78 -15.43 -17.05
CA GLU A 168 -4.02 -16.29 -17.95
C GLU A 168 -2.80 -15.56 -18.50
N ALA A 169 -1.64 -16.22 -18.52
CA ALA A 169 -0.41 -15.65 -19.04
C ALA A 169 -0.50 -15.28 -20.52
N GLY A 170 0.11 -14.18 -20.92
CA GLY A 170 0.06 -13.67 -22.30
C GLY A 170 -1.12 -12.72 -22.53
N PRO A 171 -1.83 -12.80 -23.67
CA PRO A 171 -2.93 -11.88 -24.02
C PRO A 171 -4.25 -12.21 -23.29
N GLY A 172 -4.21 -12.91 -22.18
CA GLY A 172 -5.38 -13.25 -21.37
C GLY A 172 -6.07 -12.03 -20.75
N PRO A 173 -7.29 -12.18 -20.22
CA PRO A 173 -8.01 -11.09 -19.61
C PRO A 173 -7.27 -10.57 -18.37
N SER A 174 -7.33 -9.25 -18.16
CA SER A 174 -6.94 -8.60 -16.90
C SER A 174 -8.14 -8.57 -15.95
N TYR A 175 -7.87 -8.37 -14.67
CA TYR A 175 -8.92 -8.24 -13.64
C TYR A 175 -9.94 -7.16 -13.99
#